data_9f027fdbcefa9a8587e5c9e0f84a0bf3
#
_entry.id   9f027fdbcefa9a8587e5c9e0f84a0bf3
#
_cell.length_a   1.000
_cell.length_b   1.000
_cell.length_c   1.000
_cell.angle_alpha   90.00
_cell.angle_beta   90.00
_cell.angle_gamma   90.00
#
_symmetry.space_group_name_H-M   'P 1'
#
loop_
_entity.id
_entity.type
_entity.pdbx_description
1 polymer ?
#
loop_
_entity_poly.entity_id
_entity_poly.type
_entity_poly.pdbx_seq_one_letter_code
_entity_poly.pdbx_strand_id
1 'polypeptide(L)'
;LLVMLGHCIVLNGLNETDPYIYDVIKSVQMPLFMLVSGVLASYSLHKYRQDKWYGIKKLPKRVVSYLLPFTSWFVVVYVWTHAWEAAISLQSFLTEGKELLFQTDKGLWFLTTLFVIQLMVTLAQTLAVLLTAGKKVPEALVFAFGSFALYVLFFLQSRSGNTFLSPSLTVQYFPFFFLGYFGHGYLEIAEHIERIGQRRPYCVGIAGVLLTALFLWQVITQDLTKPVDGVMTLLQQMLASLLGTAVIYFTVTAWAEKKGKLQQGKQGAVSLL
;
A
#
# COMPACT_ATOMS: atom_id res chain seq x y z
N LEU A 1 -11.12 -7.45 -5.71
CA LEU A 1 -12.55 -7.42 -5.40
C LEU A 1 -12.94 -6.14 -4.66
N LEU A 2 -12.31 -5.79 -3.52
CA LEU A 2 -12.65 -4.59 -2.74
C LEU A 2 -12.56 -3.29 -3.57
N VAL A 3 -11.52 -3.13 -4.40
CA VAL A 3 -11.37 -1.96 -5.27
C VAL A 3 -12.52 -1.86 -6.27
N MET A 4 -12.90 -2.97 -6.91
CA MET A 4 -14.05 -2.99 -7.83
C MET A 4 -15.35 -2.64 -7.10
N LEU A 5 -15.56 -3.20 -5.91
CA LEU A 5 -16.75 -2.92 -5.11
C LEU A 5 -16.82 -1.43 -4.73
N GLY A 6 -15.69 -0.84 -4.29
CA GLY A 6 -15.62 0.60 -4.01
C GLY A 6 -15.99 1.47 -5.21
N HIS A 7 -15.49 1.15 -6.40
CA HIS A 7 -15.88 1.86 -7.62
C HIS A 7 -17.35 1.66 -7.98
N CYS A 8 -17.90 0.45 -7.83
CA CYS A 8 -19.33 0.21 -8.06
C CYS A 8 -20.21 1.03 -7.11
N ILE A 9 -19.82 1.16 -5.83
CA ILE A 9 -20.55 1.98 -4.87
C ILE A 9 -20.57 3.44 -5.30
N VAL A 10 -19.42 4.00 -5.65
CA VAL A 10 -19.29 5.41 -6.08
C VAL A 10 -20.07 5.66 -7.36
N LEU A 11 -19.93 4.80 -8.37
CA LEU A 11 -20.59 4.96 -9.67
C LEU A 11 -22.12 4.89 -9.59
N ASN A 12 -22.66 4.19 -8.57
CA ASN A 12 -24.11 4.09 -8.35
C ASN A 12 -24.61 5.09 -7.29
N GLY A 13 -23.81 6.01 -6.79
CA GLY A 13 -24.19 7.01 -5.79
C GLY A 13 -24.52 6.44 -4.40
N LEU A 14 -24.21 5.18 -4.15
CA LEU A 14 -24.50 4.50 -2.88
C LEU A 14 -23.64 5.00 -1.71
N ASN A 15 -22.54 5.68 -2.00
CA ASN A 15 -21.69 6.31 -0.99
C ASN A 15 -22.37 7.48 -0.27
N GLU A 16 -23.40 8.08 -0.85
CA GLU A 16 -24.20 9.13 -0.22
C GLU A 16 -25.33 8.57 0.66
N THR A 17 -25.85 7.38 0.30
CA THR A 17 -26.98 6.75 1.00
C THR A 17 -26.52 5.83 2.13
N ASP A 18 -25.39 5.15 2.01
CA ASP A 18 -24.80 4.28 3.04
C ASP A 18 -23.27 4.48 3.09
N PRO A 19 -22.81 5.53 3.82
CA PRO A 19 -21.39 5.86 3.89
C PRO A 19 -20.55 4.79 4.62
N TYR A 20 -21.13 4.02 5.56
CA TYR A 20 -20.35 3.09 6.39
C TYR A 20 -19.65 1.98 5.60
N ILE A 21 -20.35 1.36 4.65
CA ILE A 21 -19.74 0.31 3.82
C ILE A 21 -18.63 0.88 2.97
N TYR A 22 -18.85 2.05 2.39
CA TYR A 22 -17.84 2.75 1.59
C TYR A 22 -16.62 3.15 2.43
N ASP A 23 -16.84 3.66 3.64
CA ASP A 23 -15.79 4.06 4.59
C ASP A 23 -14.92 2.87 4.99
N VAL A 24 -15.53 1.72 5.29
CA VAL A 24 -14.79 0.48 5.58
C VAL A 24 -13.93 0.08 4.39
N ILE A 25 -14.48 0.07 3.19
CA ILE A 25 -13.75 -0.32 1.97
C ILE A 25 -12.61 0.66 1.72
N LYS A 26 -12.88 1.96 1.71
CA LYS A 26 -11.90 3.02 1.43
C LYS A 26 -10.76 3.03 2.45
N SER A 27 -11.09 2.84 3.73
CA SER A 27 -10.07 2.86 4.79
C SER A 27 -9.09 1.69 4.74
N VAL A 28 -9.48 0.56 4.14
CA VAL A 28 -8.66 -0.67 4.17
C VAL A 28 -8.04 -1.03 2.82
N GLN A 29 -8.77 -0.83 1.70
CA GLN A 29 -8.37 -1.39 0.41
C GLN A 29 -6.97 -0.94 -0.05
N MET A 30 -6.70 0.38 -0.02
CA MET A 30 -5.43 0.93 -0.51
C MET A 30 -4.28 0.76 0.50
N PRO A 31 -4.48 1.01 1.81
CA PRO A 31 -3.49 0.69 2.83
C PRO A 31 -3.05 -0.77 2.84
N LEU A 32 -4.00 -1.71 2.76
CA LEU A 32 -3.70 -3.14 2.67
C LEU A 32 -2.86 -3.47 1.43
N PHE A 33 -3.22 -2.90 0.27
CA PHE A 33 -2.47 -3.12 -0.95
C PHE A 33 -1.04 -2.58 -0.85
N MET A 34 -0.86 -1.39 -0.27
CA MET A 34 0.46 -0.80 -0.05
C MET A 34 1.30 -1.63 0.93
N LEU A 35 0.70 -2.13 2.01
CA LEU A 35 1.37 -3.01 2.96
C LEU A 35 1.84 -4.31 2.29
N VAL A 36 0.97 -4.98 1.54
CA VAL A 36 1.32 -6.20 0.80
C VAL A 36 2.41 -5.92 -0.23
N SER A 37 2.34 -4.78 -0.94
CA SER A 37 3.39 -4.36 -1.89
C SER A 37 4.73 -4.16 -1.20
N GLY A 38 4.74 -3.62 0.02
CA GLY A 38 5.93 -3.50 0.87
C GLY A 38 6.51 -4.86 1.26
N VAL A 39 5.67 -5.79 1.70
CA VAL A 39 6.07 -7.18 2.00
C VAL A 39 6.70 -7.83 0.77
N LEU A 40 6.04 -7.75 -0.38
CA LEU A 40 6.57 -8.33 -1.63
C LEU A 40 7.91 -7.70 -2.04
N ALA A 41 8.07 -6.40 -1.87
CA ALA A 41 9.32 -5.71 -2.16
C ALA A 41 10.46 -6.16 -1.24
N SER A 42 10.17 -6.48 0.02
CA SER A 42 11.18 -6.90 1.01
C SER A 42 11.84 -8.23 0.68
N TYR A 43 11.21 -9.12 -0.09
CA TYR A 43 11.83 -10.37 -0.58
C TYR A 43 13.08 -10.12 -1.44
N SER A 44 13.25 -8.91 -1.95
CA SER A 44 14.46 -8.54 -2.69
C SER A 44 15.66 -8.14 -1.81
N LEU A 45 15.50 -8.03 -0.48
CA LEU A 45 16.56 -7.56 0.45
C LEU A 45 17.86 -8.35 0.32
N HIS A 46 17.77 -9.69 0.22
CA HIS A 46 18.97 -10.52 0.05
C HIS A 46 19.75 -10.18 -1.22
N LYS A 47 19.06 -9.76 -2.30
CA LYS A 47 19.70 -9.36 -3.57
C LYS A 47 20.44 -8.02 -3.45
N TYR A 48 19.93 -7.08 -2.63
CA TYR A 48 20.64 -5.84 -2.32
C TYR A 48 21.95 -6.09 -1.55
N ARG A 49 21.97 -7.10 -0.67
CA ARG A 49 23.18 -7.48 0.07
C ARG A 49 24.22 -8.16 -0.82
N GLN A 50 23.79 -8.89 -1.85
CA GLN A 50 24.67 -9.50 -2.85
C GLN A 50 25.20 -8.49 -3.87
N ASP A 51 24.35 -7.56 -4.34
CA ASP A 51 24.69 -6.50 -5.30
C ASP A 51 24.16 -5.16 -4.77
N LYS A 52 25.06 -4.32 -4.27
CA LYS A 52 24.73 -3.00 -3.69
C LYS A 52 23.95 -2.09 -4.64
N TRP A 53 24.14 -2.28 -5.96
CA TRP A 53 23.48 -1.51 -7.00
C TRP A 53 22.23 -2.18 -7.57
N TYR A 54 21.81 -3.33 -7.00
CA TYR A 54 20.66 -4.10 -7.49
C TYR A 54 19.41 -3.25 -7.71
N GLY A 55 19.07 -2.40 -6.75
CA GLY A 55 17.88 -1.55 -6.83
C GLY A 55 17.93 -0.59 -8.02
N ILE A 56 19.06 0.08 -8.21
CA ILE A 56 19.27 1.03 -9.31
C ILE A 56 19.29 0.31 -10.66
N LYS A 57 19.96 -0.83 -10.77
CA LYS A 57 19.95 -1.66 -11.98
C LYS A 57 18.55 -2.13 -12.38
N LYS A 58 17.66 -2.31 -11.41
CA LYS A 58 16.25 -2.71 -11.64
C LYS A 58 15.31 -1.52 -11.91
N LEU A 59 15.77 -0.29 -11.70
CA LEU A 59 14.94 0.90 -11.86
C LEU A 59 14.31 1.03 -13.25
N PRO A 60 15.03 0.84 -14.38
CA PRO A 60 14.42 0.93 -15.71
C PRO A 60 13.25 -0.05 -15.89
N LYS A 61 13.42 -1.29 -15.41
CA LYS A 61 12.34 -2.29 -15.47
C LYS A 61 11.14 -1.87 -14.62
N ARG A 62 11.35 -1.27 -13.45
CA ARG A 62 10.28 -0.76 -12.59
C ARG A 62 9.55 0.41 -13.24
N VAL A 63 10.29 1.35 -13.84
CA VAL A 63 9.73 2.46 -14.62
C VAL A 63 8.75 1.90 -15.66
N VAL A 64 9.19 0.97 -16.49
CA VAL A 64 8.33 0.35 -17.50
C VAL A 64 7.12 -0.34 -16.86
N SER A 65 7.32 -1.12 -15.78
CA SER A 65 6.23 -1.89 -15.15
C SER A 65 5.13 -1.02 -14.54
N TYR A 66 5.45 0.17 -14.04
CA TYR A 66 4.47 1.07 -13.41
C TYR A 66 3.97 2.16 -14.36
N LEU A 67 4.85 2.74 -15.16
CA LEU A 67 4.48 3.87 -16.01
C LEU A 67 3.89 3.43 -17.35
N LEU A 68 4.22 2.25 -17.87
CA LEU A 68 3.61 1.76 -19.10
C LEU A 68 2.09 1.54 -18.95
N PRO A 69 1.57 0.84 -17.93
CA PRO A 69 0.12 0.74 -17.74
C PRO A 69 -0.55 2.10 -17.52
N PHE A 70 0.11 3.00 -16.78
CA PHE A 70 -0.38 4.36 -16.54
C PHE A 70 -0.50 5.16 -17.86
N THR A 71 0.55 5.18 -18.67
CA THR A 71 0.54 5.89 -19.97
C THR A 71 -0.40 5.23 -20.97
N SER A 72 -0.46 3.90 -21.01
CA SER A 72 -1.40 3.18 -21.89
C SER A 72 -2.85 3.51 -21.56
N TRP A 73 -3.19 3.55 -20.26
CA TRP A 73 -4.53 3.94 -19.83
C TRP A 73 -4.86 5.38 -20.18
N PHE A 74 -3.91 6.29 -19.99
CA PHE A 74 -4.09 7.67 -20.42
C PHE A 74 -4.39 7.78 -21.91
N VAL A 75 -3.64 7.08 -22.76
CA VAL A 75 -3.88 7.07 -24.21
C VAL A 75 -5.28 6.57 -24.54
N VAL A 76 -5.70 5.45 -23.89
CA VAL A 76 -7.05 4.88 -24.11
C VAL A 76 -8.14 5.90 -23.72
N VAL A 77 -8.03 6.50 -22.54
CA VAL A 77 -9.01 7.49 -22.07
C VAL A 77 -9.01 8.72 -22.96
N TYR A 78 -7.84 9.26 -23.31
CA TYR A 78 -7.72 10.41 -24.20
C TYR A 78 -8.38 10.16 -25.56
N VAL A 79 -8.08 9.04 -26.21
CA VAL A 79 -8.69 8.67 -27.50
C VAL A 79 -10.21 8.50 -27.34
N TRP A 80 -10.66 7.82 -26.28
CA TRP A 80 -12.08 7.61 -26.04
C TRP A 80 -12.86 8.93 -25.86
N THR A 81 -12.32 9.86 -25.09
CA THR A 81 -13.00 11.14 -24.81
C THR A 81 -13.02 12.07 -26.03
N HIS A 82 -11.95 12.11 -26.83
CA HIS A 82 -11.81 13.07 -27.94
C HIS A 82 -12.20 12.51 -29.31
N ALA A 83 -12.38 11.18 -29.44
CA ALA A 83 -12.76 10.56 -30.72
C ALA A 83 -14.13 11.02 -31.21
N TRP A 84 -15.06 11.30 -30.31
CA TRP A 84 -16.42 11.73 -30.62
C TRP A 84 -16.50 13.21 -30.98
N GLU A 85 -15.56 14.04 -30.54
CA GLU A 85 -15.51 15.46 -30.75
C GLU A 85 -14.66 15.87 -31.95
N ALA A 86 -14.05 14.89 -32.68
CA ALA A 86 -13.06 15.14 -33.72
C ALA A 86 -11.91 16.09 -33.30
N ALA A 87 -11.62 16.15 -32.00
CA ALA A 87 -10.70 17.10 -31.37
C ALA A 87 -9.32 16.50 -31.02
N ILE A 88 -8.97 15.37 -31.62
CA ILE A 88 -7.66 14.74 -31.38
C ILE A 88 -6.56 15.62 -31.95
N SER A 89 -5.74 16.21 -31.07
CA SER A 89 -4.57 16.97 -31.46
C SER A 89 -3.36 16.63 -30.59
N LEU A 90 -2.16 16.71 -31.18
CA LEU A 90 -0.93 16.49 -30.42
C LEU A 90 -0.77 17.52 -29.29
N GLN A 91 -1.20 18.75 -29.50
CA GLN A 91 -1.09 19.81 -28.50
C GLN A 91 -1.99 19.54 -27.29
N SER A 92 -3.27 19.16 -27.49
CA SER A 92 -4.17 18.79 -26.39
C SER A 92 -3.64 17.54 -25.65
N PHE A 93 -3.16 16.52 -26.39
CA PHE A 93 -2.56 15.33 -25.81
C PHE A 93 -1.40 15.64 -24.87
N LEU A 94 -0.47 16.51 -25.29
CA LEU A 94 0.69 16.89 -24.47
C LEU A 94 0.27 17.76 -23.28
N THR A 95 -0.74 18.61 -23.44
CA THR A 95 -1.25 19.46 -22.36
C THR A 95 -1.93 18.61 -21.29
N GLU A 96 -2.85 17.72 -21.66
CA GLU A 96 -3.52 16.81 -20.73
C GLU A 96 -2.55 15.82 -20.09
N GLY A 97 -1.56 15.34 -20.85
CA GLY A 97 -0.49 14.49 -20.31
C GLY A 97 0.35 15.20 -19.23
N LYS A 98 0.62 16.51 -19.40
CA LYS A 98 1.26 17.32 -18.34
C LYS A 98 0.34 17.49 -17.15
N GLU A 99 -0.93 17.85 -17.36
CA GLU A 99 -1.91 18.01 -16.28
C GLU A 99 -2.03 16.72 -15.45
N LEU A 100 -1.98 15.55 -16.08
CA LEU A 100 -2.05 14.28 -15.40
C LEU A 100 -0.90 14.05 -14.42
N LEU A 101 0.28 14.63 -14.64
CA LEU A 101 1.40 14.56 -13.69
C LEU A 101 1.17 15.41 -12.43
N PHE A 102 0.31 16.43 -12.52
CA PHE A 102 -0.08 17.31 -11.41
C PHE A 102 -1.43 16.95 -10.79
N GLN A 103 -2.30 16.25 -11.52
CA GLN A 103 -3.63 15.80 -11.10
C GLN A 103 -3.74 14.29 -11.29
N THR A 104 -2.88 13.55 -10.60
CA THR A 104 -2.80 12.08 -10.74
C THR A 104 -4.06 11.37 -10.27
N ASP A 105 -4.90 11.99 -9.45
CA ASP A 105 -6.20 11.51 -8.99
C ASP A 105 -7.23 11.30 -10.12
N LYS A 106 -7.05 11.94 -11.26
CA LYS A 106 -7.88 11.72 -12.47
C LYS A 106 -7.56 10.41 -13.22
N GLY A 107 -6.48 9.72 -12.87
CA GLY A 107 -6.02 8.54 -13.59
C GLY A 107 -5.75 7.34 -12.67
N LEU A 108 -4.81 6.50 -13.07
CA LEU A 108 -4.32 5.39 -12.25
C LEU A 108 -3.31 5.90 -11.18
N TRP A 109 -3.74 6.87 -10.37
CA TRP A 109 -2.93 7.55 -9.34
C TRP A 109 -2.15 6.57 -8.46
N PHE A 110 -2.74 5.42 -8.23
CA PHE A 110 -2.16 4.35 -7.44
C PHE A 110 -0.80 3.87 -8.02
N LEU A 111 -0.68 3.73 -9.34
CA LEU A 111 0.55 3.26 -9.98
C LEU A 111 1.67 4.29 -9.86
N THR A 112 1.36 5.58 -10.01
CA THR A 112 2.35 6.66 -9.84
C THR A 112 2.79 6.79 -8.38
N THR A 113 1.85 6.75 -7.44
CA THR A 113 2.16 6.77 -6.00
C THR A 113 3.01 5.57 -5.59
N LEU A 114 2.65 4.36 -6.03
CA LEU A 114 3.43 3.16 -5.76
C LEU A 114 4.83 3.23 -6.37
N PHE A 115 4.96 3.78 -7.58
CA PHE A 115 6.26 4.00 -8.22
C PHE A 115 7.14 4.95 -7.41
N VAL A 116 6.60 6.09 -6.96
CA VAL A 116 7.32 7.06 -6.13
C VAL A 116 7.77 6.42 -4.80
N ILE A 117 6.89 5.70 -4.13
CA ILE A 117 7.20 4.97 -2.89
C ILE A 117 8.31 3.92 -3.13
N GLN A 118 8.21 3.15 -4.21
CA GLN A 118 9.24 2.19 -4.60
C GLN A 118 10.59 2.85 -4.87
N LEU A 119 10.60 4.04 -5.47
CA LEU A 119 11.81 4.82 -5.71
C LEU A 119 12.44 5.27 -4.39
N MET A 120 11.64 5.84 -3.47
CA MET A 120 12.10 6.26 -2.14
C MET A 120 12.73 5.09 -1.38
N VAL A 121 12.06 3.95 -1.31
CA VAL A 121 12.54 2.74 -0.62
C VAL A 121 13.81 2.19 -1.31
N THR A 122 13.87 2.23 -2.65
CA THR A 122 15.05 1.79 -3.39
C THR A 122 16.27 2.66 -3.07
N LEU A 123 16.10 3.98 -3.01
CA LEU A 123 17.16 4.92 -2.68
C LEU A 123 17.62 4.73 -1.22
N ALA A 124 16.69 4.68 -0.27
CA ALA A 124 16.99 4.46 1.13
C ALA A 124 17.70 3.12 1.37
N GLN A 125 17.24 2.04 0.72
CA GLN A 125 17.84 0.70 0.84
C GLN A 125 19.24 0.64 0.22
N THR A 126 19.43 1.24 -0.96
CA THR A 126 20.74 1.30 -1.61
C THR A 126 21.73 2.05 -0.72
N LEU A 127 21.33 3.19 -0.17
CA LEU A 127 22.15 3.99 0.76
C LEU A 127 22.48 3.17 2.02
N ALA A 128 21.50 2.49 2.60
CA ALA A 128 21.71 1.68 3.79
C ALA A 128 22.75 0.58 3.56
N VAL A 129 22.65 -0.17 2.47
CA VAL A 129 23.60 -1.24 2.13
C VAL A 129 25.00 -0.69 1.83
N LEU A 130 25.09 0.47 1.15
CA LEU A 130 26.38 1.12 0.85
C LEU A 130 27.11 1.55 2.13
N LEU A 131 26.39 2.17 3.08
CA LEU A 131 26.98 2.70 4.30
C LEU A 131 27.31 1.63 5.35
N THR A 132 26.57 0.51 5.36
CA THR A 132 26.68 -0.49 6.44
C THR A 132 27.36 -1.79 6.02
N ALA A 133 27.79 -1.86 4.75
CA ALA A 133 28.35 -3.09 4.16
C ALA A 133 27.44 -4.32 4.35
N GLY A 134 26.11 -4.12 4.42
CA GLY A 134 25.12 -5.17 4.52
C GLY A 134 24.96 -5.83 5.90
N LYS A 135 25.49 -5.24 6.97
CA LYS A 135 25.26 -5.70 8.35
C LYS A 135 23.81 -5.41 8.76
N LYS A 136 23.03 -6.43 9.13
CA LYS A 136 21.57 -6.36 9.31
C LYS A 136 21.09 -5.24 10.24
N VAL A 137 21.65 -5.11 11.43
CA VAL A 137 21.19 -4.11 12.42
C VAL A 137 21.47 -2.67 11.99
N PRO A 138 22.74 -2.28 11.66
CA PRO A 138 22.99 -0.92 11.20
C PRO A 138 22.31 -0.62 9.86
N GLU A 139 22.14 -1.62 8.97
CA GLU A 139 21.38 -1.47 7.72
C GLU A 139 19.92 -1.09 8.00
N ALA A 140 19.26 -1.77 8.95
CA ALA A 140 17.88 -1.47 9.35
C ALA A 140 17.74 -0.04 9.88
N LEU A 141 18.68 0.42 10.70
CA LEU A 141 18.67 1.77 11.25
C LEU A 141 18.87 2.83 10.16
N VAL A 142 19.90 2.66 9.32
CA VAL A 142 20.17 3.61 8.22
C VAL A 142 19.01 3.63 7.21
N PHE A 143 18.42 2.48 6.91
CA PHE A 143 17.23 2.39 6.07
C PHE A 143 16.04 3.14 6.69
N ALA A 144 15.76 2.93 7.99
CA ALA A 144 14.66 3.60 8.68
C ALA A 144 14.84 5.13 8.70
N PHE A 145 16.03 5.61 9.06
CA PHE A 145 16.33 7.05 9.06
C PHE A 145 16.29 7.66 7.66
N GLY A 146 16.87 6.99 6.66
CA GLY A 146 16.83 7.44 5.27
C GLY A 146 15.42 7.50 4.71
N SER A 147 14.61 6.49 5.01
CA SER A 147 13.20 6.44 4.65
C SER A 147 12.40 7.54 5.33
N PHE A 148 12.64 7.79 6.61
CA PHE A 148 12.00 8.87 7.36
C PHE A 148 12.39 10.25 6.83
N ALA A 149 13.67 10.48 6.49
CA ALA A 149 14.12 11.73 5.89
C ALA A 149 13.42 12.00 4.54
N LEU A 150 13.33 11.00 3.67
CA LEU A 150 12.59 11.10 2.42
C LEU A 150 11.10 11.35 2.65
N TYR A 151 10.49 10.69 3.63
CA TYR A 151 9.10 10.94 4.01
C TYR A 151 8.86 12.39 4.44
N VAL A 152 9.73 12.95 5.28
CA VAL A 152 9.66 14.35 5.71
C VAL A 152 9.79 15.30 4.52
N LEU A 153 10.67 15.04 3.57
CA LEU A 153 10.79 15.85 2.35
C LEU A 153 9.49 15.86 1.54
N PHE A 154 8.86 14.69 1.33
CA PHE A 154 7.56 14.61 0.66
C PHE A 154 6.44 15.26 1.45
N PHE A 155 6.47 15.16 2.79
CA PHE A 155 5.52 15.87 3.66
C PHE A 155 5.65 17.39 3.52
N LEU A 156 6.87 17.94 3.53
CA LEU A 156 7.10 19.37 3.31
C LEU A 156 6.66 19.80 1.90
N GLN A 157 6.94 18.97 0.89
CA GLN A 157 6.47 19.21 -0.48
C GLN A 157 4.95 19.23 -0.55
N SER A 158 4.25 18.31 0.11
CA SER A 158 2.78 18.31 0.14
C SER A 158 2.20 19.56 0.80
N ARG A 159 2.88 20.14 1.78
CA ARG A 159 2.46 21.37 2.47
C ARG A 159 2.78 22.64 1.69
N SER A 160 3.72 22.60 0.74
CA SER A 160 4.05 23.75 -0.13
C SER A 160 3.03 24.00 -1.26
N GLY A 161 1.97 23.20 -1.35
CA GLY A 161 0.99 23.28 -2.42
C GLY A 161 1.46 22.68 -3.76
N ASN A 162 2.62 22.07 -3.80
CA ASN A 162 3.10 21.38 -5.00
C ASN A 162 2.35 20.04 -5.16
N THR A 163 1.68 19.87 -6.30
CA THR A 163 0.88 18.67 -6.62
C THR A 163 1.61 17.68 -7.53
N PHE A 164 2.83 18.01 -7.97
CA PHE A 164 3.60 17.14 -8.87
C PHE A 164 3.83 15.74 -8.28
N LEU A 165 3.39 14.71 -9.00
CA LEU A 165 3.40 13.30 -8.58
C LEU A 165 2.66 13.02 -7.26
N SER A 166 1.66 13.83 -6.93
CA SER A 166 0.79 13.70 -5.75
C SER A 166 1.52 13.42 -4.45
N PRO A 167 2.31 14.38 -3.91
CA PRO A 167 3.04 14.19 -2.66
C PRO A 167 2.11 13.85 -1.48
N SER A 168 0.89 14.37 -1.47
CA SER A 168 -0.13 14.09 -0.46
C SER A 168 -0.49 12.60 -0.39
N LEU A 169 -0.70 11.95 -1.54
CA LEU A 169 -0.96 10.51 -1.61
C LEU A 169 0.27 9.69 -1.19
N THR A 170 1.46 10.14 -1.59
CA THR A 170 2.71 9.50 -1.14
C THR A 170 2.85 9.55 0.38
N VAL A 171 2.59 10.71 1.00
CA VAL A 171 2.61 10.87 2.47
C VAL A 171 1.57 9.99 3.14
N GLN A 172 0.35 9.91 2.59
CA GLN A 172 -0.72 9.10 3.15
C GLN A 172 -0.41 7.59 3.11
N TYR A 173 0.19 7.09 2.03
CA TYR A 173 0.33 5.65 1.80
C TYR A 173 1.73 5.08 2.06
N PHE A 174 2.77 5.90 2.08
CA PHE A 174 4.14 5.46 2.38
C PHE A 174 4.26 4.68 3.68
N PRO A 175 3.64 5.09 4.82
CA PRO A 175 3.77 4.38 6.08
C PRO A 175 3.34 2.92 6.02
N PHE A 176 2.28 2.60 5.27
CA PHE A 176 1.80 1.22 5.10
C PHE A 176 2.79 0.37 4.31
N PHE A 177 3.33 0.94 3.22
CA PHE A 177 4.36 0.25 2.45
C PHE A 177 5.63 0.04 3.29
N PHE A 178 6.06 1.07 4.03
CA PHE A 178 7.22 0.98 4.93
C PHE A 178 7.01 -0.09 6.00
N LEU A 179 5.85 -0.15 6.64
CA LEU A 179 5.52 -1.18 7.64
C LEU A 179 5.58 -2.58 7.03
N GLY A 180 5.05 -2.78 5.83
CA GLY A 180 5.16 -4.06 5.12
C GLY A 180 6.61 -4.43 4.82
N TYR A 181 7.38 -3.50 4.26
CA TYR A 181 8.78 -3.72 3.88
C TYR A 181 9.67 -3.95 5.10
N PHE A 182 9.60 -3.06 6.08
CA PHE A 182 10.43 -3.11 7.29
C PHE A 182 10.00 -4.22 8.24
N GLY A 183 8.70 -4.38 8.44
CA GLY A 183 8.12 -5.39 9.32
C GLY A 183 8.44 -6.81 8.86
N HIS A 184 8.34 -7.10 7.56
CA HIS A 184 8.71 -8.40 7.02
C HIS A 184 10.22 -8.57 6.85
N GLY A 185 10.89 -7.55 6.29
CA GLY A 185 12.29 -7.67 5.88
C GLY A 185 13.32 -7.60 7.02
N TYR A 186 13.02 -6.85 8.09
CA TYR A 186 13.94 -6.64 9.20
C TYR A 186 13.44 -7.17 10.53
N LEU A 187 12.14 -7.03 10.84
CA LEU A 187 11.56 -7.40 12.13
C LEU A 187 10.95 -8.81 12.13
N GLU A 188 10.74 -9.43 10.97
CA GLU A 188 10.17 -10.78 10.86
C GLU A 188 8.83 -10.91 11.62
N ILE A 189 8.00 -9.84 11.57
CA ILE A 189 6.77 -9.70 12.38
C ILE A 189 5.82 -10.88 12.16
N ALA A 190 5.67 -11.34 10.91
CA ALA A 190 4.77 -12.45 10.60
C ALA A 190 5.18 -13.74 11.33
N GLU A 191 6.48 -14.05 11.38
CA GLU A 191 6.99 -15.22 12.10
C GLU A 191 6.81 -15.08 13.61
N HIS A 192 6.97 -13.87 14.15
CA HIS A 192 6.73 -13.62 15.59
C HIS A 192 5.26 -13.80 15.96
N ILE A 193 4.32 -13.31 15.14
CA ILE A 193 2.88 -13.48 15.35
C ILE A 193 2.52 -14.98 15.25
N GLU A 194 3.06 -15.70 14.27
CA GLU A 194 2.81 -17.12 14.11
C GLU A 194 3.30 -17.92 15.34
N ARG A 195 4.51 -17.65 15.82
CA ARG A 195 5.05 -18.29 17.03
C ARG A 195 4.20 -18.02 18.28
N ILE A 196 3.68 -16.78 18.42
CA ILE A 196 2.76 -16.44 19.52
C ILE A 196 1.44 -17.19 19.36
N GLY A 197 0.90 -17.26 18.14
CA GLY A 197 -0.33 -17.97 17.82
C GLY A 197 -0.25 -19.47 18.15
N GLN A 198 0.87 -20.10 17.81
CA GLN A 198 1.11 -21.52 18.15
C GLN A 198 1.21 -21.75 19.66
N ARG A 199 1.83 -20.84 20.41
CA ARG A 199 2.00 -20.96 21.87
C ARG A 199 0.77 -20.53 22.68
N ARG A 200 0.05 -19.51 22.21
CA ARG A 200 -1.04 -18.86 22.93
C ARG A 200 -2.20 -18.48 21.97
N PRO A 201 -2.93 -19.47 21.42
CA PRO A 201 -3.97 -19.20 20.44
C PRO A 201 -5.08 -18.29 20.95
N TYR A 202 -5.43 -18.39 22.24
CA TYR A 202 -6.43 -17.53 22.87
C TYR A 202 -6.02 -16.04 22.86
N CYS A 203 -4.74 -15.74 23.08
CA CYS A 203 -4.25 -14.36 23.06
C CYS A 203 -4.43 -13.73 21.67
N VAL A 204 -4.13 -14.48 20.62
CA VAL A 204 -4.31 -14.03 19.23
C VAL A 204 -5.80 -13.83 18.91
N GLY A 205 -6.68 -14.75 19.36
CA GLY A 205 -8.12 -14.61 19.21
C GLY A 205 -8.68 -13.38 19.92
N ILE A 206 -8.30 -13.16 21.18
CA ILE A 206 -8.71 -11.97 21.94
C ILE A 206 -8.21 -10.69 21.28
N ALA A 207 -6.94 -10.66 20.87
CA ALA A 207 -6.37 -9.51 20.15
C ALA A 207 -7.13 -9.23 18.85
N GLY A 208 -7.48 -10.25 18.07
CA GLY A 208 -8.29 -10.11 16.86
C GLY A 208 -9.67 -9.51 17.12
N VAL A 209 -10.38 -9.96 18.18
CA VAL A 209 -11.68 -9.41 18.58
C VAL A 209 -11.54 -7.94 19.01
N LEU A 210 -10.54 -7.62 19.84
CA LEU A 210 -10.30 -6.24 20.29
C LEU A 210 -9.96 -5.30 19.14
N LEU A 211 -9.10 -5.73 18.20
CA LEU A 211 -8.76 -4.96 17.02
C LEU A 211 -9.98 -4.72 16.13
N THR A 212 -10.84 -5.74 15.96
CA THR A 212 -12.09 -5.60 15.21
C THR A 212 -13.05 -4.61 15.90
N ALA A 213 -13.20 -4.69 17.21
CA ALA A 213 -14.05 -3.76 17.96
C ALA A 213 -13.53 -2.31 17.86
N LEU A 214 -12.23 -2.10 17.99
CA LEU A 214 -11.59 -0.80 17.83
C LEU A 214 -11.72 -0.25 16.42
N PHE A 215 -11.58 -1.09 15.41
CA PHE A 215 -11.76 -0.70 14.01
C PHE A 215 -13.20 -0.26 13.75
N LEU A 216 -14.19 -1.05 14.15
CA LEU A 216 -15.60 -0.71 14.01
C LEU A 216 -15.95 0.58 14.78
N TRP A 217 -15.41 0.75 15.97
CA TRP A 217 -15.56 1.99 16.74
C TRP A 217 -15.06 3.20 15.95
N GLN A 218 -13.88 3.11 15.33
CA GLN A 218 -13.31 4.18 14.50
C GLN A 218 -14.20 4.50 13.29
N VAL A 219 -14.70 3.48 12.59
CA VAL A 219 -15.57 3.65 11.41
C VAL A 219 -16.90 4.30 11.79
N ILE A 220 -17.49 3.91 12.93
CA ILE A 220 -18.80 4.43 13.37
C ILE A 220 -18.70 5.87 13.89
N THR A 221 -17.59 6.20 14.58
CA THR A 221 -17.45 7.50 15.26
C THR A 221 -16.78 8.56 14.42
N GLN A 222 -16.15 8.19 13.30
CA GLN A 222 -15.37 9.12 12.48
C GLN A 222 -15.73 8.99 11.01
N ASP A 223 -15.86 10.13 10.36
CA ASP A 223 -15.98 10.20 8.91
C ASP A 223 -14.59 10.06 8.27
N LEU A 224 -14.27 8.84 7.84
CA LEU A 224 -12.98 8.49 7.24
C LEU A 224 -12.86 8.95 5.78
N THR A 225 -13.94 9.48 5.19
CA THR A 225 -13.94 10.00 3.81
C THR A 225 -13.51 11.44 3.73
N LYS A 226 -13.48 12.17 4.85
CA LYS A 226 -13.04 13.58 4.89
C LYS A 226 -11.65 13.78 4.31
N PRO A 227 -11.43 14.87 3.58
CA PRO A 227 -10.09 15.24 3.13
C PRO A 227 -9.13 15.38 4.32
N VAL A 228 -7.87 15.04 4.11
CA VAL A 228 -6.82 15.22 5.14
C VAL A 228 -6.48 16.70 5.20
N ASP A 229 -7.05 17.40 6.16
CA ASP A 229 -6.87 18.84 6.41
C ASP A 229 -5.78 19.14 7.45
N GLY A 230 -5.34 18.14 8.22
CA GLY A 230 -4.34 18.30 9.25
C GLY A 230 -3.63 17.01 9.65
N VAL A 231 -2.64 17.17 10.54
CA VAL A 231 -1.88 16.02 11.07
C VAL A 231 -2.79 15.09 11.88
N MET A 232 -3.73 15.63 12.64
CA MET A 232 -4.64 14.82 13.45
C MET A 232 -5.54 13.95 12.59
N THR A 233 -6.14 14.50 11.55
CA THR A 233 -6.99 13.77 10.58
C THR A 233 -6.18 12.67 9.88
N LEU A 234 -4.92 12.98 9.50
CA LEU A 234 -4.00 12.00 8.92
C LEU A 234 -3.76 10.84 9.88
N LEU A 235 -3.42 11.13 11.14
CA LEU A 235 -3.15 10.10 12.16
C LEU A 235 -4.38 9.23 12.43
N GLN A 236 -5.56 9.82 12.50
CA GLN A 236 -6.82 9.10 12.69
C GLN A 236 -7.12 8.15 11.53
N GLN A 237 -7.01 8.62 10.29
CA GLN A 237 -7.18 7.78 9.11
C GLN A 237 -6.13 6.67 9.03
N MET A 238 -4.88 6.96 9.35
CA MET A 238 -3.83 5.96 9.43
C MET A 238 -4.12 4.89 10.48
N LEU A 239 -4.59 5.29 11.68
CA LEU A 239 -4.95 4.36 12.75
C LEU A 239 -6.10 3.44 12.32
N ALA A 240 -7.19 3.98 11.77
CA ALA A 240 -8.29 3.19 11.24
C ALA A 240 -7.84 2.19 10.16
N SER A 241 -6.99 2.64 9.24
CA SER A 241 -6.46 1.80 8.17
C SER A 241 -5.54 0.69 8.70
N LEU A 242 -4.72 0.96 9.70
CA LEU A 242 -3.87 -0.06 10.35
C LEU A 242 -4.72 -1.10 11.08
N LEU A 243 -5.73 -0.66 11.83
CA LEU A 243 -6.66 -1.56 12.52
C LEU A 243 -7.41 -2.45 11.52
N GLY A 244 -7.98 -1.88 10.48
CA GLY A 244 -8.69 -2.63 9.44
C GLY A 244 -7.79 -3.62 8.69
N THR A 245 -6.56 -3.22 8.38
CA THR A 245 -5.54 -4.10 7.77
C THR A 245 -5.19 -5.27 8.70
N ALA A 246 -5.00 -5.00 10.00
CA ALA A 246 -4.74 -6.03 11.00
C ALA A 246 -5.91 -7.02 11.11
N VAL A 247 -7.16 -6.53 11.13
CA VAL A 247 -8.38 -7.37 11.15
C VAL A 247 -8.40 -8.32 9.96
N ILE A 248 -8.13 -7.82 8.74
CA ILE A 248 -8.09 -8.66 7.54
C ILE A 248 -6.95 -9.68 7.65
N TYR A 249 -5.77 -9.28 8.08
CA TYR A 249 -4.63 -10.19 8.25
C TYR A 249 -4.98 -11.35 9.20
N PHE A 250 -5.51 -11.04 10.39
CA PHE A 250 -5.90 -12.07 11.35
C PHE A 250 -7.02 -12.97 10.83
N THR A 251 -8.01 -12.42 10.13
CA THR A 251 -9.11 -13.19 9.55
C THR A 251 -8.62 -14.15 8.47
N VAL A 252 -7.76 -13.68 7.57
CA VAL A 252 -7.21 -14.49 6.46
C VAL A 252 -6.29 -15.59 7.00
N THR A 253 -5.43 -15.28 7.96
CA THR A 253 -4.54 -16.28 8.57
C THR A 253 -5.33 -17.36 9.32
N ALA A 254 -6.31 -16.98 10.14
CA ALA A 254 -7.18 -17.93 10.84
C ALA A 254 -7.96 -18.83 9.87
N TRP A 255 -8.46 -18.26 8.76
CA TRP A 255 -9.14 -19.03 7.73
C TRP A 255 -8.21 -20.00 7.00
N ALA A 256 -6.98 -19.57 6.67
CA ALA A 256 -5.99 -20.39 5.98
C ALA A 256 -5.55 -21.57 6.85
N GLU A 257 -5.32 -21.36 8.17
CA GLU A 257 -5.01 -22.42 9.12
C GLU A 257 -6.13 -23.44 9.23
N LYS A 258 -7.39 -23.00 9.33
CA LYS A 258 -8.57 -23.87 9.37
C LYS A 258 -8.65 -24.74 8.11
N LYS A 259 -8.42 -24.14 6.92
CA LYS A 259 -8.43 -24.87 5.66
C LYS A 259 -7.29 -25.89 5.55
N GLY A 260 -6.07 -25.53 6.00
CA GLY A 260 -4.92 -26.43 6.05
C GLY A 260 -5.19 -27.66 6.92
N LYS A 261 -5.75 -27.47 8.12
CA LYS A 261 -6.13 -28.58 9.02
C LYS A 261 -7.19 -29.49 8.40
N LEU A 262 -8.17 -28.93 7.70
CA LEU A 262 -9.20 -29.70 6.99
C LEU A 262 -8.63 -30.55 5.85
N GLN A 263 -7.64 -30.03 5.11
CA GLN A 263 -6.97 -30.79 4.04
C GLN A 263 -6.11 -31.91 4.58
N GLN A 264 -5.36 -31.70 5.66
CA GLN A 264 -4.57 -32.74 6.33
C GLN A 264 -5.46 -33.84 6.90
N GLY A 265 -6.60 -33.49 7.50
CA GLY A 265 -7.57 -34.47 7.99
C GLY A 265 -8.17 -35.34 6.88
N LYS A 266 -8.45 -34.76 5.70
CA LYS A 266 -8.93 -35.52 4.53
C LYS A 266 -7.88 -36.45 3.96
N GLN A 267 -6.61 -36.03 3.88
CA GLN A 267 -5.50 -36.89 3.41
C GLN A 267 -5.22 -38.04 4.37
N GLY A 268 -5.28 -37.80 5.67
CA GLY A 268 -5.16 -38.85 6.68
C GLY A 268 -6.30 -39.89 6.63
N ALA A 269 -7.53 -39.46 6.33
CA ALA A 269 -8.66 -40.36 6.18
C ALA A 269 -8.60 -41.23 4.92
N VAL A 270 -8.05 -40.68 3.82
CA VAL A 270 -7.85 -41.43 2.54
C VAL A 270 -6.69 -42.40 2.63
N SER A 271 -5.69 -42.18 3.50
CA SER A 271 -4.57 -43.13 3.71
C SER A 271 -4.90 -44.29 4.62
N LEU A 272 -6.08 -44.28 5.26
CA LEU A 272 -6.58 -45.37 6.14
C LEU A 272 -7.61 -46.27 5.46
N LEU A 273 -7.98 -45.96 4.21
CA LEU A 273 -8.79 -46.78 3.31
C LEU A 273 -7.92 -47.47 2.27
#